data_1776db896b1b575ef10237de3cc08455
#
_entry.id   1776db896b1b575ef10237de3cc08455
#
_cell.length_a   1.000
_cell.length_b   1.000
_cell.length_c   1.000
_cell.angle_alpha   90.00
_cell.angle_beta   90.00
_cell.angle_gamma   90.00
#
_symmetry.space_group_name_H-M   'P 1'
#
loop_
_entity.id
_entity.type
_entity.pdbx_description
1 polymer ?
#
loop_
_entity_poly.entity_id
_entity_poly.type
_entity_poly.pdbx_seq_one_letter_code
_entity_poly.pdbx_strand_id
1 'polypeptide(L)'
;MLLTIDCGNTRTKWGLFNADGTLLENGACLNTAITQAKLPVASRIIISNVAGLHIRNQLESILPNKKISIYWITAQAEECGVKNGYDKVEKLGTDRWAALIAAWNIKQAPCVVVNAGTAVTIDALNETGEFIGGMILPGIHLMQQNLGLVTAQLPTITSEKSVSAADNHYQDIFAKNTADAMHAGAIYAACGAVMQMHAALAIQCKKTPYILISGGNAQLIKDNLLGDVTNQALIVDNLVLRGLYLIENFAP
;
A
#
# COMPACT_ATOMS: atom_id res chain seq x y z
N MET A 1 19.45 -9.17 -12.25
CA MET A 1 18.40 -9.23 -11.23
C MET A 1 18.31 -7.89 -10.53
N LEU A 2 17.11 -7.44 -10.22
CA LEU A 2 16.80 -6.20 -9.51
C LEU A 2 16.15 -6.53 -8.15
N LEU A 3 16.69 -5.98 -7.08
CA LEU A 3 16.08 -6.01 -5.76
C LEU A 3 15.30 -4.72 -5.53
N THR A 4 14.01 -4.84 -5.31
CA THR A 4 13.14 -3.73 -4.93
C THR A 4 12.87 -3.79 -3.43
N ILE A 5 12.94 -2.65 -2.73
CA ILE A 5 12.73 -2.59 -1.28
C ILE A 5 11.75 -1.46 -0.96
N ASP A 6 10.73 -1.77 -0.16
CA ASP A 6 9.73 -0.83 0.35
C ASP A 6 9.84 -0.74 1.88
N CYS A 7 10.40 0.36 2.36
CA CYS A 7 10.53 0.65 3.78
C CYS A 7 9.31 1.44 4.27
N GLY A 8 8.27 0.73 4.68
CA GLY A 8 7.11 1.30 5.37
C GLY A 8 7.38 1.55 6.86
N ASN A 9 6.45 2.23 7.55
CA ASN A 9 6.67 2.64 8.96
C ASN A 9 6.82 1.48 9.96
N THR A 10 6.21 0.33 9.70
CA THR A 10 6.25 -0.83 10.62
C THR A 10 7.09 -1.98 10.07
N ARG A 11 7.03 -2.20 8.76
CA ARG A 11 7.67 -3.34 8.08
C ARG A 11 8.41 -2.86 6.85
N THR A 12 9.54 -3.48 6.59
CA THR A 12 10.26 -3.41 5.31
C THR A 12 9.93 -4.66 4.51
N LYS A 13 9.50 -4.46 3.26
CA LYS A 13 9.22 -5.53 2.28
C LYS A 13 10.27 -5.49 1.18
N TRP A 14 10.55 -6.62 0.57
CA TRP A 14 11.46 -6.70 -0.56
C TRP A 14 10.99 -7.72 -1.60
N GLY A 15 11.43 -7.54 -2.84
CA GLY A 15 11.18 -8.46 -3.94
C GLY A 15 12.37 -8.51 -4.90
N LEU A 16 12.76 -9.72 -5.29
CA LEU A 16 13.78 -9.96 -6.30
C LEU A 16 13.11 -10.21 -7.64
N PHE A 17 13.41 -9.38 -8.62
CA PHE A 17 12.89 -9.50 -9.97
C PHE A 17 13.98 -9.91 -10.96
N ASN A 18 13.61 -10.72 -11.93
CA ASN A 18 14.44 -10.96 -13.10
C ASN A 18 14.27 -9.83 -14.14
N ALA A 19 14.94 -9.97 -15.30
CA ALA A 19 14.94 -8.93 -16.33
C ALA A 19 13.58 -8.76 -17.05
N ASP A 20 12.74 -9.80 -17.07
CA ASP A 20 11.41 -9.78 -17.70
C ASP A 20 10.28 -9.31 -16.76
N GLY A 21 10.60 -8.98 -15.50
CA GLY A 21 9.64 -8.51 -14.51
C GLY A 21 8.96 -9.62 -13.71
N THR A 22 9.41 -10.86 -13.83
CA THR A 22 8.93 -11.94 -12.98
C THR A 22 9.48 -11.78 -11.57
N LEU A 23 8.61 -11.77 -10.57
CA LEU A 23 8.98 -11.80 -9.16
C LEU A 23 9.43 -13.22 -8.78
N LEU A 24 10.73 -13.38 -8.53
CA LEU A 24 11.35 -14.67 -8.23
C LEU A 24 11.23 -15.04 -6.74
N GLU A 25 11.42 -14.04 -5.88
CA GLU A 25 11.42 -14.20 -4.44
C GLU A 25 10.95 -12.90 -3.79
N ASN A 26 10.25 -13.00 -2.67
CA ASN A 26 9.87 -11.84 -1.87
C ASN A 26 9.88 -12.16 -0.38
N GLY A 27 9.93 -11.13 0.43
CA GLY A 27 9.88 -11.26 1.88
C GLY A 27 9.56 -9.96 2.58
N ALA A 28 9.39 -10.06 3.88
CA ALA A 28 9.16 -8.91 4.75
C ALA A 28 9.73 -9.16 6.14
N CYS A 29 10.19 -8.09 6.79
CA CYS A 29 10.58 -8.11 8.20
C CYS A 29 9.99 -6.92 8.94
N LEU A 30 9.90 -7.02 10.26
CA LEU A 30 9.64 -5.85 11.09
C LEU A 30 10.85 -4.91 11.04
N ASN A 31 10.61 -3.60 11.08
CA ASN A 31 11.69 -2.63 11.09
C ASN A 31 12.63 -2.78 12.29
N THR A 32 12.14 -3.26 13.41
CA THR A 32 12.95 -3.60 14.60
C THR A 32 13.95 -4.74 14.37
N ALA A 33 13.74 -5.56 13.33
CA ALA A 33 14.59 -6.70 12.98
C ALA A 33 15.32 -6.50 11.62
N ILE A 34 15.29 -5.30 11.05
CA ILE A 34 15.81 -5.04 9.69
C ILE A 34 17.31 -5.38 9.56
N THR A 35 18.10 -5.14 10.61
CA THR A 35 19.53 -5.45 10.61
C THR A 35 19.86 -6.94 10.57
N GLN A 36 18.86 -7.79 10.83
CA GLN A 36 18.97 -9.25 10.77
C GLN A 36 18.39 -9.82 9.46
N ALA A 37 17.83 -8.95 8.61
CA ALA A 37 17.21 -9.37 7.36
C ALA A 37 18.27 -9.94 6.40
N LYS A 38 17.99 -11.12 5.84
CA LYS A 38 18.79 -11.71 4.77
C LYS A 38 18.17 -11.30 3.44
N LEU A 39 18.76 -10.30 2.81
CA LEU A 39 18.31 -9.84 1.50
C LEU A 39 18.98 -10.66 0.39
N PRO A 40 18.24 -10.99 -0.70
CA PRO A 40 18.83 -11.68 -1.83
C PRO A 40 19.88 -10.83 -2.56
N VAL A 41 20.82 -11.52 -3.20
CA VAL A 41 21.87 -10.85 -3.98
C VAL A 41 21.32 -10.38 -5.33
N ALA A 42 21.55 -9.11 -5.64
CA ALA A 42 21.12 -8.49 -6.89
C ALA A 42 22.24 -7.61 -7.48
N SER A 43 22.14 -7.29 -8.75
CA SER A 43 23.07 -6.38 -9.45
C SER A 43 22.65 -4.91 -9.35
N ARG A 44 21.38 -4.63 -9.07
CA ARG A 44 20.80 -3.29 -8.87
C ARG A 44 19.80 -3.35 -7.72
N ILE A 45 19.69 -2.25 -6.99
CA ILE A 45 18.75 -2.12 -5.86
C ILE A 45 18.02 -0.79 -6.00
N ILE A 46 16.69 -0.82 -5.92
CA ILE A 46 15.84 0.37 -5.89
C ILE A 46 14.97 0.36 -4.63
N ILE A 47 14.87 1.51 -3.98
CA ILE A 47 14.32 1.61 -2.63
C ILE A 47 13.32 2.76 -2.52
N SER A 48 12.12 2.45 -2.03
CA SER A 48 11.17 3.40 -1.45
C SER A 48 11.37 3.46 0.06
N ASN A 49 11.45 4.65 0.65
CA ASN A 49 11.57 4.80 2.09
C ASN A 49 10.67 5.92 2.62
N VAL A 50 9.65 5.54 3.37
CA VAL A 50 8.77 6.44 4.13
C VAL A 50 8.92 6.26 5.65
N ALA A 51 9.84 5.40 6.08
CA ALA A 51 10.12 5.08 7.48
C ALA A 51 11.19 6.00 8.13
N GLY A 52 11.70 6.96 7.36
CA GLY A 52 12.65 7.95 7.86
C GLY A 52 14.12 7.53 7.86
N LEU A 53 14.97 8.43 8.34
CA LEU A 53 16.43 8.32 8.23
C LEU A 53 17.01 7.15 9.06
N HIS A 54 16.39 6.83 10.20
CA HIS A 54 16.85 5.74 11.05
C HIS A 54 16.82 4.39 10.31
N ILE A 55 15.70 4.07 9.65
CA ILE A 55 15.55 2.83 8.87
C ILE A 55 16.48 2.84 7.65
N ARG A 56 16.64 3.97 7.01
CA ARG A 56 17.62 4.13 5.93
C ARG A 56 19.02 3.73 6.38
N ASN A 57 19.53 4.28 7.48
CA ASN A 57 20.86 3.98 8.00
C ASN A 57 21.03 2.50 8.36
N GLN A 58 20.01 1.89 8.99
CA GLN A 58 20.02 0.48 9.31
C GLN A 58 20.05 -0.40 8.06
N LEU A 59 19.24 -0.07 7.04
CA LEU A 59 19.24 -0.80 5.78
C LEU A 59 20.59 -0.66 5.07
N GLU A 60 21.16 0.55 4.99
CA GLU A 60 22.48 0.81 4.40
C GLU A 60 23.59 -0.02 5.06
N SER A 61 23.48 -0.34 6.36
CA SER A 61 24.47 -1.15 7.07
C SER A 61 24.51 -2.62 6.66
N ILE A 62 23.41 -3.14 6.10
CA ILE A 62 23.30 -4.54 5.66
C ILE A 62 23.34 -4.71 4.14
N LEU A 63 23.20 -3.62 3.38
CA LEU A 63 23.32 -3.66 1.93
C LEU A 63 24.77 -3.90 1.52
N PRO A 64 25.01 -4.63 0.42
CA PRO A 64 26.37 -4.98 0.00
C PRO A 64 27.17 -3.75 -0.38
N ASN A 65 28.46 -3.76 0.02
CA ASN A 65 29.38 -2.63 -0.17
C ASN A 65 29.72 -2.34 -1.64
N LYS A 66 29.60 -1.06 -2.02
CA LYS A 66 30.35 -0.27 -3.04
C LYS A 66 30.37 -0.68 -4.53
N LYS A 67 29.84 -1.84 -4.94
CA LYS A 67 29.82 -2.22 -6.38
C LYS A 67 28.43 -2.33 -6.98
N ILE A 68 27.38 -2.12 -6.18
CA ILE A 68 25.98 -2.26 -6.61
C ILE A 68 25.36 -0.88 -6.67
N SER A 69 24.69 -0.58 -7.77
CA SER A 69 23.88 0.64 -7.90
C SER A 69 22.71 0.58 -6.94
N ILE A 70 22.60 1.53 -6.03
CA ILE A 70 21.50 1.69 -5.09
C ILE A 70 20.80 3.00 -5.41
N TYR A 71 19.53 2.92 -5.78
CA TYR A 71 18.71 4.09 -6.09
C TYR A 71 17.59 4.26 -5.06
N TRP A 72 17.60 5.38 -4.36
CA TRP A 72 16.53 5.81 -3.46
C TRP A 72 15.59 6.71 -4.23
N ILE A 73 14.37 6.25 -4.47
CA ILE A 73 13.42 7.01 -5.26
C ILE A 73 12.90 8.25 -4.52
N THR A 74 12.51 9.23 -5.31
CA THR A 74 11.67 10.37 -4.90
C THR A 74 10.51 10.46 -5.88
N ALA A 75 9.36 10.94 -5.43
CA ALA A 75 8.25 11.18 -6.35
C ALA A 75 8.63 12.28 -7.36
N GLN A 76 8.32 12.04 -8.62
CA GLN A 76 8.61 12.93 -9.75
C GLN A 76 7.33 13.64 -10.21
N ALA A 77 7.48 14.69 -11.04
CA ALA A 77 6.35 15.37 -11.66
C ALA A 77 5.63 14.46 -12.69
N GLU A 78 6.42 13.66 -13.42
CA GLU A 78 5.92 12.67 -14.35
C GLU A 78 6.93 11.53 -14.47
N GLU A 79 6.45 10.28 -14.43
CA GLU A 79 7.29 9.08 -14.55
C GLU A 79 6.45 7.87 -14.95
N CYS A 80 6.93 7.02 -15.85
CA CYS A 80 6.26 5.81 -16.32
C CYS A 80 4.81 6.04 -16.79
N GLY A 81 4.51 7.21 -17.39
CA GLY A 81 3.18 7.57 -17.86
C GLY A 81 2.21 8.03 -16.78
N VAL A 82 2.67 8.23 -15.55
CA VAL A 82 1.89 8.80 -14.44
C VAL A 82 2.33 10.23 -14.19
N LYS A 83 1.35 11.16 -14.09
CA LYS A 83 1.56 12.55 -13.69
C LYS A 83 1.20 12.74 -12.22
N ASN A 84 2.01 13.52 -11.51
CA ASN A 84 1.82 13.80 -10.10
C ASN A 84 1.06 15.11 -9.90
N GLY A 85 -0.17 15.05 -9.41
CA GLY A 85 -1.03 16.21 -9.18
C GLY A 85 -0.89 16.84 -7.78
N TYR A 86 0.14 16.48 -6.99
CA TYR A 86 0.39 17.18 -5.73
C TYR A 86 0.96 18.58 -5.97
N ASP A 87 0.52 19.56 -5.16
CA ASP A 87 1.06 20.94 -5.19
C ASP A 87 2.58 20.97 -5.02
N LYS A 88 3.11 20.06 -4.20
CA LYS A 88 4.54 19.83 -3.98
C LYS A 88 4.84 18.39 -4.29
N VAL A 89 5.32 18.14 -5.48
CA VAL A 89 5.58 16.81 -6.06
C VAL A 89 6.40 15.91 -5.11
N GLU A 90 7.44 16.47 -4.51
CA GLU A 90 8.36 15.77 -3.60
C GLU A 90 7.74 15.39 -2.24
N LYS A 91 6.52 15.86 -1.96
CA LYS A 91 5.78 15.53 -0.73
C LYS A 91 4.92 14.29 -0.86
N LEU A 92 4.73 13.77 -2.06
CA LEU A 92 4.05 12.48 -2.22
C LEU A 92 4.96 11.36 -1.69
N GLY A 93 4.42 10.50 -0.83
CA GLY A 93 5.13 9.33 -0.34
C GLY A 93 5.61 8.43 -1.48
N THR A 94 6.85 7.98 -1.40
CA THR A 94 7.48 7.18 -2.46
C THR A 94 6.81 5.82 -2.65
N ASP A 95 6.24 5.25 -1.59
CA ASP A 95 5.42 4.05 -1.62
C ASP A 95 4.12 4.26 -2.42
N ARG A 96 3.43 5.38 -2.20
CA ARG A 96 2.23 5.75 -2.95
C ARG A 96 2.56 6.01 -4.42
N TRP A 97 3.66 6.73 -4.69
CA TRP A 97 4.13 7.00 -6.04
C TRP A 97 4.38 5.69 -6.83
N ALA A 98 5.15 4.78 -6.26
CA ALA A 98 5.40 3.48 -6.88
C ALA A 98 4.10 2.67 -7.08
N ALA A 99 3.18 2.67 -6.10
CA ALA A 99 1.89 1.98 -6.24
C ALA A 99 1.03 2.54 -7.37
N LEU A 100 1.00 3.87 -7.55
CA LEU A 100 0.29 4.55 -8.64
C LEU A 100 0.85 4.14 -10.02
N ILE A 101 2.19 4.11 -10.16
CA ILE A 101 2.86 3.67 -11.39
C ILE A 101 2.51 2.22 -11.72
N ALA A 102 2.55 1.32 -10.71
CA ALA A 102 2.15 -0.07 -10.93
C ALA A 102 0.68 -0.20 -11.35
N ALA A 103 -0.22 0.54 -10.70
CA ALA A 103 -1.63 0.52 -10.98
C ALA A 103 -1.93 1.02 -12.41
N TRP A 104 -1.28 2.09 -12.83
CA TRP A 104 -1.40 2.61 -14.20
C TRP A 104 -0.90 1.61 -15.25
N ASN A 105 0.24 0.98 -15.01
CA ASN A 105 0.76 -0.06 -15.90
C ASN A 105 -0.19 -1.24 -16.06
N ILE A 106 -0.93 -1.62 -15.00
CA ILE A 106 -1.88 -2.74 -15.02
C ILE A 106 -3.15 -2.39 -15.79
N LYS A 107 -3.68 -1.16 -15.68
CA LYS A 107 -5.03 -0.83 -16.17
C LYS A 107 -5.08 0.23 -17.26
N GLN A 108 -4.20 1.24 -17.26
CA GLN A 108 -4.28 2.42 -18.14
C GLN A 108 -5.72 2.97 -18.27
N ALA A 109 -6.40 3.09 -17.13
CA ALA A 109 -7.79 3.50 -17.00
C ALA A 109 -7.99 4.17 -15.64
N PRO A 110 -9.11 4.92 -15.42
CA PRO A 110 -9.40 5.47 -14.11
C PRO A 110 -9.36 4.39 -13.04
N CYS A 111 -8.61 4.61 -11.96
CA CYS A 111 -8.57 3.64 -10.88
C CYS A 111 -8.34 4.27 -9.52
N VAL A 112 -8.92 3.64 -8.50
CA VAL A 112 -8.66 3.88 -7.09
C VAL A 112 -7.60 2.87 -6.64
N VAL A 113 -6.48 3.37 -6.14
CA VAL A 113 -5.35 2.55 -5.68
C VAL A 113 -5.36 2.54 -4.16
N VAL A 114 -5.51 1.35 -3.57
CA VAL A 114 -5.64 1.18 -2.12
C VAL A 114 -4.46 0.39 -1.59
N ASN A 115 -3.71 0.96 -0.64
CA ASN A 115 -2.72 0.25 0.14
C ASN A 115 -3.24 0.05 1.57
N ALA A 116 -3.63 -1.18 1.89
CA ALA A 116 -4.24 -1.57 3.16
C ALA A 116 -3.19 -2.13 4.14
N GLY A 117 -2.36 -1.26 4.71
CA GLY A 117 -1.29 -1.58 5.64
C GLY A 117 -1.48 -0.99 7.04
N THR A 118 -0.37 -0.55 7.66
CA THR A 118 -0.34 0.20 8.94
C THR A 118 -1.14 1.49 8.84
N ALA A 119 -1.07 2.17 7.71
CA ALA A 119 -2.05 3.14 7.25
C ALA A 119 -2.84 2.56 6.07
N VAL A 120 -4.05 3.05 5.83
CA VAL A 120 -4.78 2.82 4.59
C VAL A 120 -4.64 4.07 3.75
N THR A 121 -3.98 3.97 2.59
CA THR A 121 -3.95 5.05 1.59
C THR A 121 -4.90 4.72 0.45
N ILE A 122 -5.60 5.74 -0.05
CA ILE A 122 -6.61 5.62 -1.10
C ILE A 122 -6.34 6.73 -2.09
N ASP A 123 -5.85 6.38 -3.27
CA ASP A 123 -5.32 7.31 -4.26
C ASP A 123 -6.09 7.20 -5.58
N ALA A 124 -6.38 8.33 -6.23
CA ALA A 124 -7.15 8.38 -7.46
C ALA A 124 -6.26 8.71 -8.68
N LEU A 125 -6.27 7.82 -9.69
CA LEU A 125 -5.77 8.06 -11.03
C LEU A 125 -6.94 8.32 -11.97
N ASN A 126 -6.86 9.40 -12.75
CA ASN A 126 -7.84 9.69 -13.79
C ASN A 126 -7.56 8.88 -15.08
N GLU A 127 -8.36 9.10 -16.12
CA GLU A 127 -8.26 8.41 -17.41
C GLU A 127 -7.01 8.73 -18.23
N THR A 128 -6.23 9.73 -17.85
CA THR A 128 -4.97 10.13 -18.51
C THR A 128 -3.73 9.73 -17.72
N GLY A 129 -3.89 9.01 -16.59
CA GLY A 129 -2.77 8.62 -15.72
C GLY A 129 -2.33 9.71 -14.77
N GLU A 130 -3.15 10.73 -14.54
CA GLU A 130 -2.84 11.76 -13.56
C GLU A 130 -3.33 11.36 -12.18
N PHE A 131 -2.44 11.36 -11.20
CA PHE A 131 -2.78 11.28 -9.79
C PHE A 131 -3.41 12.59 -9.36
N ILE A 132 -4.72 12.60 -9.13
CA ILE A 132 -5.51 13.79 -8.84
C ILE A 132 -5.70 14.04 -7.34
N GLY A 133 -5.19 13.16 -6.48
CA GLY A 133 -5.26 13.29 -5.03
C GLY A 133 -5.63 11.98 -4.33
N GLY A 134 -5.58 12.00 -3.01
CA GLY A 134 -5.85 10.80 -2.22
C GLY A 134 -6.19 11.10 -0.77
N MET A 135 -6.51 10.02 -0.04
CA MET A 135 -6.80 10.04 1.40
C MET A 135 -5.82 9.13 2.14
N ILE A 136 -5.52 9.48 3.38
CA ILE A 136 -4.73 8.65 4.30
C ILE A 136 -5.56 8.48 5.57
N LEU A 137 -5.80 7.22 5.93
CA LEU A 137 -6.48 6.84 7.16
C LEU A 137 -5.54 5.97 8.02
N PRO A 138 -5.76 5.93 9.34
CA PRO A 138 -5.14 4.90 10.15
C PRO A 138 -5.55 3.51 9.62
N GLY A 139 -4.63 2.53 9.67
CA GLY A 139 -4.98 1.15 9.32
C GLY A 139 -6.00 0.56 10.28
N ILE A 140 -6.70 -0.49 9.86
CA ILE A 140 -7.80 -1.12 10.61
C ILE A 140 -7.36 -1.46 12.04
N HIS A 141 -6.20 -2.11 12.18
CA HIS A 141 -5.66 -2.45 13.49
C HIS A 141 -5.31 -1.21 14.34
N LEU A 142 -4.73 -0.18 13.73
CA LEU A 142 -4.38 1.07 14.41
C LEU A 142 -5.63 1.83 14.88
N MET A 143 -6.71 1.82 14.11
CA MET A 143 -8.00 2.40 14.52
C MET A 143 -8.53 1.72 15.79
N GLN A 144 -8.49 0.38 15.82
CA GLN A 144 -8.95 -0.42 16.96
C GLN A 144 -8.08 -0.18 18.19
N GLN A 145 -6.76 -0.22 18.05
CA GLN A 145 -5.83 0.02 19.16
C GLN A 145 -6.01 1.40 19.78
N ASN A 146 -6.11 2.43 18.95
CA ASN A 146 -6.27 3.80 19.45
C ASN A 146 -7.56 3.98 20.24
N LEU A 147 -8.67 3.37 19.82
CA LEU A 147 -9.91 3.42 20.60
C LEU A 147 -9.73 2.83 22.01
N GLY A 148 -9.08 1.66 22.14
CA GLY A 148 -8.80 1.05 23.43
C GLY A 148 -7.82 1.84 24.31
N LEU A 149 -6.89 2.61 23.70
CA LEU A 149 -5.91 3.41 24.43
C LEU A 149 -6.45 4.74 24.95
N VAL A 150 -7.37 5.39 24.20
CA VAL A 150 -7.85 6.74 24.52
C VAL A 150 -9.20 6.75 25.23
N THR A 151 -9.84 5.60 25.42
CA THR A 151 -11.13 5.48 26.09
C THR A 151 -11.03 4.61 27.34
N ALA A 152 -11.68 5.03 28.43
CA ALA A 152 -11.58 4.35 29.73
C ALA A 152 -12.31 2.99 29.81
N GLN A 153 -13.25 2.71 28.91
CA GLN A 153 -14.14 1.55 28.99
C GLN A 153 -14.10 0.62 27.77
N LEU A 154 -13.41 1.00 26.69
CA LEU A 154 -13.28 0.13 25.53
C LEU A 154 -12.14 -0.88 25.73
N PRO A 155 -12.32 -2.14 25.29
CA PRO A 155 -11.28 -3.15 25.44
C PRO A 155 -10.06 -2.79 24.60
N THR A 156 -8.86 -3.01 25.18
CA THR A 156 -7.61 -2.90 24.42
C THR A 156 -7.44 -4.16 23.57
N ILE A 157 -7.46 -4.00 22.25
CA ILE A 157 -7.25 -5.09 21.30
C ILE A 157 -5.74 -5.24 21.10
N THR A 158 -5.13 -6.21 21.79
CA THR A 158 -3.66 -6.37 21.86
C THR A 158 -3.07 -7.34 20.84
N SER A 159 -3.87 -8.05 20.05
CA SER A 159 -3.35 -9.04 19.11
C SER A 159 -4.05 -9.04 17.76
N GLU A 160 -3.28 -9.29 16.70
CA GLU A 160 -3.77 -9.66 15.36
C GLU A 160 -4.62 -10.95 15.37
N LYS A 161 -4.71 -11.63 16.52
CA LYS A 161 -5.37 -12.93 16.71
C LYS A 161 -6.85 -12.87 17.10
N SER A 162 -7.44 -11.69 17.26
CA SER A 162 -8.86 -11.61 17.65
C SER A 162 -9.85 -11.85 16.49
N VAL A 163 -9.35 -11.95 15.27
CA VAL A 163 -10.14 -12.49 14.14
C VAL A 163 -9.37 -13.69 13.63
N SER A 164 -9.90 -14.90 13.87
CA SER A 164 -9.31 -16.11 13.30
C SER A 164 -9.28 -15.93 11.77
N ALA A 165 -8.18 -16.36 11.13
CA ALA A 165 -8.07 -16.35 9.67
C ALA A 165 -9.17 -17.18 8.96
N ALA A 166 -10.03 -17.86 9.72
CA ALA A 166 -11.21 -18.60 9.28
C ALA A 166 -12.45 -17.70 9.11
N ASP A 167 -12.48 -16.49 9.71
CA ASP A 167 -13.64 -15.61 9.73
C ASP A 167 -13.49 -14.38 8.83
N ASN A 168 -12.73 -14.49 7.75
CA ASN A 168 -12.58 -13.45 6.70
C ASN A 168 -13.86 -13.23 5.86
N HIS A 169 -15.03 -13.49 6.44
CA HIS A 169 -16.30 -13.24 5.79
C HIS A 169 -16.83 -11.85 6.14
N TYR A 170 -17.79 -11.40 5.31
CA TYR A 170 -18.57 -10.18 5.51
C TYR A 170 -18.87 -9.95 7.01
N GLN A 171 -18.28 -8.87 7.56
CA GLN A 171 -18.49 -8.49 8.95
C GLN A 171 -19.91 -7.92 9.12
N ASP A 172 -20.70 -8.47 10.04
CA ASP A 172 -22.03 -7.93 10.31
C ASP A 172 -21.92 -6.46 10.79
N ILE A 173 -22.50 -5.56 10.01
CA ILE A 173 -22.55 -4.13 10.33
C ILE A 173 -23.34 -3.86 11.63
N PHE A 174 -24.26 -4.75 11.99
CA PHE A 174 -25.09 -4.69 13.19
C PHE A 174 -24.45 -5.47 14.35
N ALA A 175 -23.22 -5.12 14.70
CA ALA A 175 -22.47 -5.76 15.77
C ALA A 175 -23.23 -5.71 17.10
N LYS A 176 -23.19 -6.82 17.86
CA LYS A 176 -23.97 -6.98 19.10
C LYS A 176 -23.11 -6.95 20.38
N ASN A 177 -21.84 -6.64 20.26
CA ASN A 177 -20.93 -6.41 21.37
C ASN A 177 -19.87 -5.35 21.01
N THR A 178 -19.19 -4.81 22.01
CA THR A 178 -18.26 -3.68 21.85
C THR A 178 -17.07 -4.05 20.96
N ALA A 179 -16.50 -5.23 21.11
CA ALA A 179 -15.32 -5.63 20.33
C ALA A 179 -15.65 -5.75 18.84
N ASP A 180 -16.77 -6.40 18.50
CA ASP A 180 -17.24 -6.50 17.11
C ASP A 180 -17.64 -5.13 16.55
N ALA A 181 -18.23 -4.26 17.36
CA ALA A 181 -18.58 -2.89 16.94
C ALA A 181 -17.31 -2.07 16.61
N MET A 182 -16.25 -2.17 17.41
CA MET A 182 -14.95 -1.53 17.12
C MET A 182 -14.34 -2.10 15.83
N HIS A 183 -14.41 -3.41 15.66
CA HIS A 183 -13.87 -4.08 14.47
C HIS A 183 -14.64 -3.69 13.20
N ALA A 184 -15.97 -3.80 13.22
CA ALA A 184 -16.83 -3.39 12.12
C ALA A 184 -16.64 -1.91 11.78
N GLY A 185 -16.59 -1.03 12.79
CA GLY A 185 -16.35 0.40 12.61
C GLY A 185 -15.05 0.71 11.86
N ALA A 186 -13.95 0.04 12.21
CA ALA A 186 -12.67 0.22 11.55
C ALA A 186 -12.68 -0.28 10.08
N ILE A 187 -13.32 -1.41 9.81
CA ILE A 187 -13.46 -1.97 8.46
C ILE A 187 -14.31 -1.05 7.59
N TYR A 188 -15.52 -0.70 8.07
CA TYR A 188 -16.44 0.10 7.27
C TYR A 188 -16.03 1.57 7.13
N ALA A 189 -15.20 2.10 8.03
CA ALA A 189 -14.54 3.39 7.82
C ALA A 189 -13.60 3.34 6.60
N ALA A 190 -12.78 2.30 6.48
CA ALA A 190 -11.90 2.11 5.33
C ALA A 190 -12.69 1.84 4.04
N CYS A 191 -13.66 0.91 4.07
CA CYS A 191 -14.49 0.58 2.91
C CYS A 191 -15.32 1.79 2.44
N GLY A 192 -15.91 2.55 3.37
CA GLY A 192 -16.66 3.78 3.07
C GLY A 192 -15.80 4.83 2.37
N ALA A 193 -14.56 5.02 2.81
CA ALA A 193 -13.63 5.93 2.17
C ALA A 193 -13.25 5.47 0.75
N VAL A 194 -13.02 4.16 0.53
CA VAL A 194 -12.78 3.59 -0.81
C VAL A 194 -13.98 3.82 -1.72
N MET A 195 -15.20 3.52 -1.25
CA MET A 195 -16.43 3.72 -2.01
C MET A 195 -16.68 5.18 -2.35
N GLN A 196 -16.42 6.09 -1.40
CA GLN A 196 -16.55 7.54 -1.63
C GLN A 196 -15.58 8.04 -2.70
N MET A 197 -14.29 7.60 -2.65
CA MET A 197 -13.30 7.93 -3.67
C MET A 197 -13.71 7.38 -5.03
N HIS A 198 -14.16 6.12 -5.07
CA HIS A 198 -14.63 5.47 -6.31
C HIS A 198 -15.80 6.24 -6.94
N ALA A 199 -16.81 6.62 -6.14
CA ALA A 199 -17.95 7.38 -6.63
C ALA A 199 -17.55 8.77 -7.16
N ALA A 200 -16.69 9.49 -6.43
CA ALA A 200 -16.18 10.79 -6.86
C ALA A 200 -15.39 10.70 -8.18
N LEU A 201 -14.51 9.71 -8.31
CA LEU A 201 -13.72 9.48 -9.52
C LEU A 201 -14.60 9.08 -10.70
N ALA A 202 -15.64 8.25 -10.47
CA ALA A 202 -16.60 7.87 -11.50
C ALA A 202 -17.34 9.07 -12.08
N ILE A 203 -17.75 10.01 -11.22
CA ILE A 203 -18.38 11.27 -11.66
C ILE A 203 -17.41 12.11 -12.48
N GLN A 204 -16.18 12.27 -12.02
CA GLN A 204 -15.17 13.10 -12.67
C GLN A 204 -14.77 12.56 -14.04
N CYS A 205 -14.49 11.26 -14.14
CA CYS A 205 -14.04 10.62 -15.39
C CYS A 205 -15.20 10.17 -16.29
N LYS A 206 -16.46 10.23 -15.80
CA LYS A 206 -17.66 9.70 -16.52
C LYS A 206 -17.50 8.24 -16.95
N LYS A 207 -16.74 7.47 -16.17
CA LYS A 207 -16.42 6.05 -16.38
C LYS A 207 -16.37 5.37 -15.02
N THR A 208 -16.72 4.09 -14.96
CA THR A 208 -16.57 3.28 -13.75
C THR A 208 -15.09 2.98 -13.53
N PRO A 209 -14.48 3.46 -12.43
CA PRO A 209 -13.07 3.20 -12.14
C PRO A 209 -12.83 1.74 -11.70
N TYR A 210 -11.64 1.23 -11.93
CA TYR A 210 -11.17 0.03 -11.24
C TYR A 210 -10.74 0.36 -9.81
N ILE A 211 -10.71 -0.65 -8.95
CA ILE A 211 -10.12 -0.56 -7.62
C ILE A 211 -8.99 -1.58 -7.54
N LEU A 212 -7.76 -1.13 -7.33
CA LEU A 212 -6.61 -2.00 -7.11
C LEU A 212 -6.25 -1.96 -5.62
N ILE A 213 -6.33 -3.10 -4.96
CA ILE A 213 -6.12 -3.19 -3.51
C ILE A 213 -4.87 -4.02 -3.24
N SER A 214 -3.95 -3.48 -2.43
CA SER A 214 -2.75 -4.17 -1.97
C SER A 214 -2.59 -4.04 -0.46
N GLY A 215 -1.73 -4.87 0.12
CA GLY A 215 -1.43 -4.83 1.56
C GLY A 215 -2.09 -5.96 2.35
N GLY A 216 -1.72 -6.09 3.62
CA GLY A 216 -2.14 -7.22 4.46
C GLY A 216 -3.65 -7.32 4.70
N ASN A 217 -4.37 -6.20 4.64
CA ASN A 217 -5.83 -6.16 4.81
C ASN A 217 -6.58 -6.04 3.47
N ALA A 218 -5.94 -6.32 2.33
CA ALA A 218 -6.55 -6.17 1.01
C ALA A 218 -7.79 -7.05 0.85
N GLN A 219 -7.72 -8.32 1.26
CA GLN A 219 -8.84 -9.26 1.20
C GLN A 219 -9.99 -8.79 2.09
N LEU A 220 -9.68 -8.38 3.32
CA LEU A 220 -10.68 -7.90 4.27
C LEU A 220 -11.46 -6.68 3.74
N ILE A 221 -10.76 -5.72 3.14
CA ILE A 221 -11.43 -4.57 2.50
C ILE A 221 -12.28 -5.04 1.33
N LYS A 222 -11.74 -5.86 0.42
CA LYS A 222 -12.46 -6.33 -0.76
C LYS A 222 -13.76 -7.05 -0.39
N ASP A 223 -13.72 -7.94 0.61
CA ASP A 223 -14.87 -8.75 1.05
C ASP A 223 -15.97 -7.92 1.71
N ASN A 224 -15.64 -6.71 2.19
CA ASN A 224 -16.57 -5.80 2.84
C ASN A 224 -16.94 -4.56 1.99
N LEU A 225 -16.52 -4.49 0.72
CA LEU A 225 -17.07 -3.53 -0.23
C LEU A 225 -18.49 -3.91 -0.60
N LEU A 226 -19.37 -2.92 -0.76
CA LEU A 226 -20.79 -3.15 -1.04
C LEU A 226 -21.13 -2.94 -2.52
N GLY A 227 -22.09 -3.72 -3.01
CA GLY A 227 -22.68 -3.58 -4.33
C GLY A 227 -21.71 -3.93 -5.47
N ASP A 228 -21.96 -3.37 -6.66
CA ASP A 228 -21.20 -3.65 -7.88
C ASP A 228 -19.74 -3.21 -7.81
N VAL A 229 -19.37 -2.38 -6.84
CA VAL A 229 -18.00 -1.90 -6.61
C VAL A 229 -17.04 -3.08 -6.34
N THR A 230 -17.52 -4.14 -5.70
CA THR A 230 -16.74 -5.37 -5.44
C THR A 230 -16.26 -6.02 -6.73
N ASN A 231 -17.06 -5.98 -7.81
CA ASN A 231 -16.72 -6.56 -9.11
C ASN A 231 -15.61 -5.78 -9.82
N GLN A 232 -15.37 -4.53 -9.46
CA GLN A 232 -14.29 -3.69 -9.97
C GLN A 232 -13.00 -3.83 -9.16
N ALA A 233 -13.04 -4.51 -8.01
CA ALA A 233 -11.93 -4.62 -7.07
C ALA A 233 -11.02 -5.82 -7.41
N LEU A 234 -9.74 -5.52 -7.62
CA LEU A 234 -8.68 -6.48 -7.87
C LEU A 234 -7.66 -6.41 -6.75
N ILE A 235 -7.32 -7.55 -6.18
CA ILE A 235 -6.18 -7.65 -5.27
C ILE A 235 -4.91 -7.81 -6.09
N VAL A 236 -3.93 -6.96 -5.80
CA VAL A 236 -2.62 -6.98 -6.46
C VAL A 236 -1.54 -7.06 -5.39
N ASP A 237 -0.92 -8.21 -5.29
CA ASP A 237 0.17 -8.41 -4.35
C ASP A 237 1.42 -7.61 -4.76
N ASN A 238 2.11 -7.11 -3.73
CA ASN A 238 3.39 -6.43 -3.91
C ASN A 238 3.36 -5.23 -4.86
N LEU A 239 2.24 -4.46 -4.85
CA LEU A 239 2.01 -3.36 -5.79
C LEU A 239 3.16 -2.33 -5.77
N VAL A 240 3.63 -1.93 -4.58
CA VAL A 240 4.76 -1.00 -4.44
C VAL A 240 6.03 -1.58 -5.06
N LEU A 241 6.36 -2.85 -4.77
CA LEU A 241 7.56 -3.51 -5.30
C LEU A 241 7.52 -3.62 -6.84
N ARG A 242 6.33 -3.85 -7.41
CA ARG A 242 6.11 -3.84 -8.86
C ARG A 242 6.33 -2.45 -9.46
N GLY A 243 5.85 -1.41 -8.79
CA GLY A 243 6.07 -0.02 -9.20
C GLY A 243 7.56 0.36 -9.18
N LEU A 244 8.28 -0.04 -8.15
CA LEU A 244 9.73 0.14 -8.08
C LEU A 244 10.45 -0.57 -9.24
N TYR A 245 10.01 -1.78 -9.59
CA TYR A 245 10.54 -2.48 -10.76
C TYR A 245 10.33 -1.68 -12.06
N LEU A 246 9.15 -1.11 -12.24
CA LEU A 246 8.82 -0.31 -13.43
C LEU A 246 9.67 0.97 -13.48
N ILE A 247 9.80 1.69 -12.37
CA ILE A 247 10.62 2.90 -12.27
C ILE A 247 12.07 2.63 -12.73
N GLU A 248 12.69 1.55 -12.27
CA GLU A 248 14.08 1.22 -12.60
C GLU A 248 14.28 0.79 -14.07
N ASN A 249 13.26 0.18 -14.70
CA ASN A 249 13.42 -0.39 -16.03
C ASN A 249 12.78 0.45 -17.16
N PHE A 250 11.94 1.43 -16.83
CA PHE A 250 11.33 2.37 -17.78
C PHE A 250 11.84 3.80 -17.58
N ALA A 251 12.82 4.04 -16.69
CA ALA A 251 13.54 5.31 -16.67
C ALA A 251 14.24 5.51 -18.03
N PRO A 252 14.17 6.72 -18.62
CA PRO A 252 14.74 7.02 -19.93
C PRO A 252 16.26 6.89 -19.96
#